data_25c9660d6802bab29a53e9be3302be1f
#
_entry.id   25c9660d6802bab29a53e9be3302be1f
#
_cell.length_a   1.000
_cell.length_b   1.000
_cell.length_c   1.000
_cell.angle_alpha   90.00
_cell.angle_beta   90.00
_cell.angle_gamma   90.00
#
_symmetry.space_group_name_H-M   'P 1'
#
loop_
_entity.id
_entity.type
_entity.pdbx_description
1 polymer ?
#
loop_
_entity_poly.entity_id
_entity_poly.type
_entity_poly.pdbx_seq_one_letter_code
_entity_poly.pdbx_strand_id
1 'polypeptide(L)'
;MSQRHHTTQGPARPRLSPRALGSLLLLLALLGACSRRVNTASSRTWQALVTRYNVLYNAREAYQTTYQTALDGTTDDYTLRLPVDPVLARATTPGAAPRFSRTIEKATKAIDEHSITSKPTRPAHGGQAPHVVCMQEKTEYNPALSEAWLLIARRQFY
;
A
#
# COMPACT_ATOMS: atom_id res chain seq x y z
N MET A 1 51.13 -46.53 35.53
CA MET A 1 50.31 -46.26 34.32
C MET A 1 48.97 -45.64 34.73
N SER A 2 48.86 -44.31 34.63
CA SER A 2 47.64 -43.57 35.07
C SER A 2 46.87 -43.18 33.84
N GLN A 3 45.69 -43.76 33.63
CA GLN A 3 44.79 -43.47 32.54
C GLN A 3 43.96 -42.20 32.94
N ARG A 4 44.14 -41.10 32.22
CA ARG A 4 43.28 -39.91 32.32
C ARG A 4 42.04 -40.13 31.47
N HIS A 5 40.88 -40.24 32.12
CA HIS A 5 39.59 -40.19 31.44
C HIS A 5 39.32 -38.77 30.95
N HIS A 6 39.33 -38.56 29.64
CA HIS A 6 38.81 -37.35 29.01
C HIS A 6 37.26 -37.44 28.95
N THR A 7 36.60 -36.73 29.83
CA THR A 7 35.16 -36.47 29.74
C THR A 7 34.91 -35.42 28.64
N THR A 8 34.42 -35.86 27.50
CA THR A 8 33.88 -34.98 26.44
C THR A 8 32.58 -34.34 26.93
N GLN A 9 32.66 -33.08 27.35
CA GLN A 9 31.44 -32.28 27.57
C GLN A 9 30.80 -31.99 26.22
N GLY A 10 29.62 -32.58 25.99
CA GLY A 10 28.79 -32.27 24.82
C GLY A 10 28.32 -30.79 24.82
N PRO A 11 28.04 -30.20 23.65
CA PRO A 11 27.67 -28.77 23.54
C PRO A 11 26.41 -28.47 24.38
N ALA A 12 26.57 -27.52 25.29
CA ALA A 12 25.48 -27.02 26.14
C ALA A 12 24.38 -26.45 25.25
N ARG A 13 23.20 -27.05 25.28
CA ARG A 13 22.02 -26.52 24.57
C ARG A 13 21.64 -25.16 25.20
N PRO A 14 21.54 -24.10 24.40
CA PRO A 14 21.14 -22.77 24.90
C PRO A 14 19.73 -22.86 25.49
N ARG A 15 19.61 -22.73 26.80
CA ARG A 15 18.31 -22.61 27.47
C ARG A 15 17.86 -21.15 27.35
N LEU A 16 16.91 -20.93 26.45
CA LEU A 16 16.24 -19.63 26.34
C LEU A 16 15.58 -19.30 27.70
N SER A 17 15.88 -18.13 28.24
CA SER A 17 15.23 -17.68 29.46
C SER A 17 13.72 -17.49 29.21
N PRO A 18 12.85 -17.68 30.20
CA PRO A 18 11.40 -17.54 30.02
C PRO A 18 11.03 -16.10 29.55
N ARG A 19 11.83 -15.11 29.87
CA ARG A 19 11.67 -13.72 29.38
C ARG A 19 12.00 -13.63 27.88
N ALA A 20 13.04 -14.28 27.41
CA ALA A 20 13.40 -14.31 25.99
C ALA A 20 12.37 -15.10 25.17
N LEU A 21 11.80 -16.16 25.72
CA LEU A 21 10.69 -16.89 25.08
C LEU A 21 9.43 -16.05 24.98
N GLY A 22 9.09 -15.32 26.04
CA GLY A 22 7.94 -14.40 26.05
C GLY A 22 8.09 -13.25 25.05
N SER A 23 9.26 -12.63 24.96
CA SER A 23 9.52 -11.57 23.98
C SER A 23 9.50 -12.09 22.53
N LEU A 24 9.99 -13.30 22.29
CA LEU A 24 9.95 -13.95 20.97
C LEU A 24 8.51 -14.26 20.55
N LEU A 25 7.69 -14.78 21.47
CA LEU A 25 6.26 -15.06 21.20
C LEU A 25 5.48 -13.77 20.93
N LEU A 26 5.75 -12.69 21.67
CA LEU A 26 5.15 -11.38 21.44
C LEU A 26 5.54 -10.84 20.05
N LEU A 27 6.82 -10.95 19.67
CA LEU A 27 7.31 -10.53 18.35
C LEU A 27 6.64 -11.32 17.22
N LEU A 28 6.51 -12.64 17.37
CA LEU A 28 5.83 -13.51 16.40
C LEU A 28 4.33 -13.16 16.29
N ALA A 29 3.66 -12.83 17.39
CA ALA A 29 2.25 -12.41 17.39
C ALA A 29 2.07 -11.07 16.65
N LEU A 30 3.01 -10.12 16.81
CA LEU A 30 3.00 -8.85 16.11
C LEU A 30 3.22 -9.01 14.60
N LEU A 31 4.08 -9.94 14.17
CA LEU A 31 4.31 -10.22 12.75
C LEU A 31 3.09 -10.84 12.05
N GLY A 32 2.30 -11.65 12.76
CA GLY A 32 1.08 -12.25 12.22
C GLY A 32 -0.08 -11.27 12.00
N ALA A 33 -0.08 -10.12 12.69
CA ALA A 33 -1.17 -9.14 12.64
C ALA A 33 -1.28 -8.36 11.31
N CYS A 34 -0.24 -8.38 10.46
CA CYS A 34 -0.14 -7.55 9.26
C CYS A 34 -0.56 -8.25 7.96
N SER A 35 -1.21 -9.41 8.03
CA SER A 35 -1.59 -10.18 6.85
C SER A 35 -2.75 -9.52 6.08
N ARG A 36 -2.58 -9.27 4.78
CA ARG A 36 -3.67 -8.85 3.87
C ARG A 36 -4.71 -9.93 3.60
N ARG A 37 -4.38 -11.20 3.94
CA ARG A 37 -5.27 -12.34 3.73
C ARG A 37 -6.42 -12.41 4.72
N VAL A 38 -6.27 -11.74 5.87
CA VAL A 38 -7.28 -11.73 6.93
C VAL A 38 -7.88 -10.35 7.06
N ASN A 39 -9.19 -10.23 6.85
CA ASN A 39 -9.90 -8.96 6.93
C ASN A 39 -10.33 -8.66 8.37
N THR A 40 -9.41 -8.12 9.17
CA THR A 40 -9.66 -7.59 10.52
C THR A 40 -9.59 -6.07 10.52
N ALA A 41 -10.11 -5.44 11.57
CA ALA A 41 -10.01 -3.99 11.75
C ALA A 41 -8.54 -3.53 11.76
N SER A 42 -7.67 -4.25 12.47
CA SER A 42 -6.23 -3.97 12.54
C SER A 42 -5.55 -4.09 11.18
N SER A 43 -5.86 -5.16 10.42
CA SER A 43 -5.31 -5.37 9.08
C SER A 43 -5.73 -4.23 8.14
N ARG A 44 -7.01 -3.82 8.14
CA ARG A 44 -7.49 -2.68 7.33
C ARG A 44 -6.79 -1.39 7.68
N THR A 45 -6.67 -1.08 8.97
CA THR A 45 -6.00 0.15 9.43
C THR A 45 -4.52 0.16 9.04
N TRP A 46 -3.82 -0.95 9.24
CA TRP A 46 -2.42 -1.09 8.87
C TRP A 46 -2.21 -0.94 7.36
N GLN A 47 -2.98 -1.67 6.56
CA GLN A 47 -2.87 -1.60 5.10
C GLN A 47 -3.21 -0.20 4.59
N ALA A 48 -4.23 0.47 5.13
CA ALA A 48 -4.57 1.83 4.77
C ALA A 48 -3.45 2.83 5.13
N LEU A 49 -2.82 2.65 6.30
CA LEU A 49 -1.70 3.49 6.74
C LEU A 49 -0.50 3.34 5.79
N VAL A 50 -0.04 2.10 5.56
CA VAL A 50 1.11 1.82 4.70
C VAL A 50 0.84 2.27 3.26
N THR A 51 -0.35 1.99 2.74
CA THR A 51 -0.74 2.44 1.39
C THR A 51 -0.67 3.95 1.26
N ARG A 52 -1.26 4.70 2.21
CA ARG A 52 -1.36 6.15 2.14
C ARG A 52 -0.01 6.85 2.27
N TYR A 53 0.81 6.43 3.25
CA TYR A 53 2.03 7.13 3.61
C TYR A 53 3.30 6.63 2.90
N ASN A 54 3.24 5.49 2.23
CA ASN A 54 4.37 4.96 1.48
C ASN A 54 4.07 4.97 -0.03
N VAL A 55 3.20 4.06 -0.49
CA VAL A 55 3.07 3.83 -1.94
C VAL A 55 2.33 4.96 -2.63
N LEU A 56 1.21 5.43 -2.05
CA LEU A 56 0.43 6.54 -2.62
C LEU A 56 1.14 7.88 -2.51
N TYR A 57 1.90 8.11 -1.44
CA TYR A 57 2.73 9.30 -1.35
C TYR A 57 3.67 9.38 -2.55
N ASN A 58 4.41 8.31 -2.84
CA ASN A 58 5.32 8.27 -3.99
C ASN A 58 4.59 8.36 -5.34
N ALA A 59 3.37 7.83 -5.44
CA ALA A 59 2.56 7.95 -6.65
C ALA A 59 2.08 9.39 -6.88
N ARG A 60 1.65 10.08 -5.83
CA ARG A 60 1.26 11.50 -5.87
C ARG A 60 2.42 12.39 -6.27
N GLU A 61 3.58 12.17 -5.66
CA GLU A 61 4.79 12.93 -5.97
C GLU A 61 5.21 12.73 -7.42
N ALA A 62 5.20 11.49 -7.91
CA ALA A 62 5.46 11.21 -9.31
C ALA A 62 4.44 11.89 -10.25
N TYR A 63 3.16 11.93 -9.87
CA TYR A 63 2.12 12.65 -10.62
C TYR A 63 2.39 14.15 -10.64
N GLN A 64 2.61 14.76 -9.47
CA GLN A 64 2.84 16.19 -9.34
C GLN A 64 4.10 16.63 -10.08
N THR A 65 5.19 15.89 -9.94
CA THR A 65 6.44 16.19 -10.66
C THR A 65 6.22 16.15 -12.18
N THR A 66 5.53 15.13 -12.69
CA THR A 66 5.24 15.03 -14.14
C THR A 66 4.34 16.17 -14.60
N TYR A 67 3.32 16.49 -13.82
CA TYR A 67 2.39 17.58 -14.14
C TYR A 67 3.08 18.93 -14.11
N GLN A 68 3.88 19.23 -13.09
CA GLN A 68 4.64 20.48 -13.02
C GLN A 68 5.65 20.61 -14.16
N THR A 69 6.39 19.55 -14.46
CA THR A 69 7.31 19.55 -15.60
C THR A 69 6.56 19.83 -16.92
N ALA A 70 5.36 19.31 -17.07
CA ALA A 70 4.53 19.59 -18.23
C ALA A 70 4.06 21.05 -18.26
N LEU A 71 3.67 21.60 -17.10
CA LEU A 71 3.30 23.02 -16.95
C LEU A 71 4.47 23.96 -17.27
N ASP A 72 5.64 23.71 -16.70
CA ASP A 72 6.84 24.52 -16.90
C ASP A 72 7.28 24.58 -18.39
N GLY A 73 6.92 23.54 -19.13
CA GLY A 73 7.13 23.49 -20.57
C GLY A 73 6.05 24.21 -21.38
N THR A 74 5.00 24.79 -20.77
CA THR A 74 3.98 25.56 -21.51
C THR A 74 4.39 27.02 -21.59
N THR A 75 4.11 27.65 -22.72
CA THR A 75 4.24 29.10 -22.90
C THR A 75 2.86 29.62 -23.29
N ASP A 76 2.34 30.56 -22.51
CA ASP A 76 1.06 31.18 -22.78
C ASP A 76 1.19 32.18 -23.93
N ASP A 77 0.37 32.03 -24.95
CA ASP A 77 0.21 33.01 -26.01
C ASP A 77 -1.06 33.82 -25.76
N TYR A 78 -0.89 35.01 -25.20
CA TYR A 78 -1.99 35.91 -24.85
C TYR A 78 -2.70 36.52 -26.07
N THR A 79 -2.21 36.27 -27.28
CA THR A 79 -2.91 36.67 -28.52
C THR A 79 -4.00 35.67 -28.90
N LEU A 80 -3.98 34.47 -28.33
CA LEU A 80 -4.93 33.40 -28.54
C LEU A 80 -5.80 33.17 -27.31
N ARG A 81 -6.90 32.41 -27.49
CA ARG A 81 -7.71 31.96 -26.36
C ARG A 81 -6.91 30.93 -25.55
N LEU A 82 -6.65 31.27 -24.29
CA LEU A 82 -5.94 30.39 -23.38
C LEU A 82 -6.74 29.14 -23.07
N PRO A 83 -6.12 27.95 -23.04
CA PRO A 83 -6.77 26.73 -22.62
C PRO A 83 -7.02 26.75 -21.10
N VAL A 84 -8.12 26.14 -20.67
CA VAL A 84 -8.45 25.99 -19.23
C VAL A 84 -7.42 25.10 -18.52
N ASP A 85 -6.93 24.06 -19.20
CA ASP A 85 -5.86 23.20 -18.71
C ASP A 85 -4.75 23.15 -19.78
N PRO A 86 -3.62 23.83 -19.54
CA PRO A 86 -2.53 23.88 -20.51
C PRO A 86 -1.82 22.53 -20.70
N VAL A 87 -1.83 21.67 -19.67
CA VAL A 87 -1.24 20.33 -19.75
C VAL A 87 -2.09 19.43 -20.65
N LEU A 88 -3.42 19.51 -20.50
CA LEU A 88 -4.35 18.77 -21.34
C LEU A 88 -4.29 19.24 -22.81
N ALA A 89 -4.17 20.53 -23.03
CA ALA A 89 -4.01 21.10 -24.38
C ALA A 89 -2.75 20.56 -25.06
N ARG A 90 -1.64 20.39 -24.32
CA ARG A 90 -0.41 19.77 -24.83
C ARG A 90 -0.53 18.27 -25.06
N ALA A 91 -1.34 17.58 -24.25
CA ALA A 91 -1.52 16.13 -24.41
C ALA A 91 -2.10 15.75 -25.77
N THR A 92 -2.82 16.68 -26.42
CA THR A 92 -3.34 16.50 -27.79
C THR A 92 -2.27 16.68 -28.89
N THR A 93 -1.09 17.22 -28.54
CA THR A 93 -0.01 17.45 -29.49
C THR A 93 0.88 16.21 -29.56
N PRO A 94 1.12 15.62 -30.74
CA PRO A 94 1.98 14.45 -30.89
C PRO A 94 3.39 14.70 -30.31
N GLY A 95 3.83 13.80 -29.43
CA GLY A 95 5.15 13.86 -28.79
C GLY A 95 5.27 14.81 -27.57
N ALA A 96 4.27 15.66 -27.29
CA ALA A 96 4.28 16.60 -26.17
C ALA A 96 3.51 16.10 -24.95
N ALA A 97 2.78 14.98 -25.05
CA ALA A 97 1.98 14.42 -23.96
C ALA A 97 2.86 14.01 -22.76
N PRO A 98 2.49 14.41 -21.53
CA PRO A 98 3.23 14.01 -20.33
C PRO A 98 3.13 12.50 -20.11
N ARG A 99 4.22 11.88 -19.68
CA ARG A 99 4.28 10.44 -19.44
C ARG A 99 4.09 10.12 -17.95
N PHE A 100 2.90 9.74 -17.57
CA PHE A 100 2.56 9.34 -16.20
C PHE A 100 2.86 7.86 -15.88
N SER A 101 3.75 7.20 -16.64
CA SER A 101 4.06 5.77 -16.46
C SER A 101 4.48 5.41 -15.04
N ARG A 102 5.31 6.24 -14.41
CA ARG A 102 5.76 6.03 -13.03
C ARG A 102 4.62 6.17 -12.01
N THR A 103 3.71 7.11 -12.24
CA THR A 103 2.50 7.26 -11.41
C THR A 103 1.64 6.02 -11.47
N ILE A 104 1.41 5.49 -12.68
CA ILE A 104 0.61 4.27 -12.89
C ILE A 104 1.28 3.08 -12.23
N GLU A 105 2.58 2.88 -12.46
CA GLU A 105 3.34 1.79 -11.84
C GLU A 105 3.17 1.79 -10.31
N LYS A 106 3.33 2.95 -9.66
CA LYS A 106 3.19 3.07 -8.22
C LYS A 106 1.74 2.88 -7.75
N ALA A 107 0.76 3.43 -8.48
CA ALA A 107 -0.64 3.26 -8.15
C ALA A 107 -1.10 1.80 -8.32
N THR A 108 -0.68 1.13 -9.40
CA THR A 108 -0.95 -0.30 -9.62
C THR A 108 -0.30 -1.15 -8.54
N LYS A 109 0.95 -0.86 -8.19
CA LYS A 109 1.64 -1.53 -7.08
C LYS A 109 0.88 -1.38 -5.76
N ALA A 110 0.30 -0.20 -5.49
CA ALA A 110 -0.53 -0.01 -4.30
C ALA A 110 -1.75 -0.94 -4.29
N ILE A 111 -2.40 -1.13 -5.43
CA ILE A 111 -3.55 -2.01 -5.57
C ILE A 111 -3.12 -3.48 -5.37
N ASP A 112 -2.08 -3.91 -6.07
CA ASP A 112 -1.62 -5.30 -6.06
C ASP A 112 -1.12 -5.75 -4.69
N GLU A 113 -0.41 -4.89 -3.96
CA GLU A 113 0.23 -5.24 -2.69
C GLU A 113 -0.67 -5.00 -1.47
N HIS A 114 -1.62 -4.07 -1.54
CA HIS A 114 -2.38 -3.60 -0.38
C HIS A 114 -3.90 -3.80 -0.48
N SER A 115 -4.40 -4.43 -1.55
CA SER A 115 -5.81 -4.79 -1.68
C SER A 115 -6.22 -5.84 -0.65
N ILE A 116 -7.38 -5.63 -0.03
CA ILE A 116 -8.02 -6.58 0.89
C ILE A 116 -9.38 -6.95 0.28
N THR A 117 -9.42 -8.07 -0.41
CA THR A 117 -10.64 -8.57 -1.08
C THR A 117 -11.36 -9.63 -0.27
N SER A 118 -10.69 -10.22 0.75
CA SER A 118 -11.31 -11.20 1.64
C SER A 118 -12.41 -10.58 2.48
N LYS A 119 -13.59 -11.25 2.55
CA LYS A 119 -14.72 -10.76 3.34
C LYS A 119 -14.42 -10.88 4.85
N PRO A 120 -14.87 -9.92 5.67
CA PRO A 120 -14.73 -10.03 7.12
C PRO A 120 -15.59 -11.18 7.65
N THR A 121 -15.16 -11.80 8.75
CA THR A 121 -15.94 -12.83 9.42
C THR A 121 -17.26 -12.23 9.90
N ARG A 122 -18.37 -12.88 9.54
CA ARG A 122 -19.71 -12.45 9.97
C ARG A 122 -19.84 -12.67 11.48
N PRO A 123 -20.26 -11.68 12.26
CA PRO A 123 -20.50 -11.88 13.69
C PRO A 123 -21.63 -12.87 13.92
N ALA A 124 -21.52 -13.70 14.97
CA ALA A 124 -22.54 -14.70 15.33
C ALA A 124 -23.89 -14.05 15.66
N HIS A 125 -23.86 -12.83 16.21
CA HIS A 125 -25.06 -12.05 16.54
C HIS A 125 -24.99 -10.69 15.81
N GLY A 126 -26.16 -10.16 15.43
CA GLY A 126 -26.25 -8.85 14.73
C GLY A 126 -25.81 -8.87 13.26
N GLY A 127 -25.74 -10.06 12.63
CA GLY A 127 -25.34 -10.23 11.23
C GLY A 127 -26.23 -9.52 10.20
N GLN A 128 -27.42 -9.05 10.60
CA GLN A 128 -28.36 -8.28 9.76
C GLN A 128 -28.29 -6.78 10.01
N ALA A 129 -27.42 -6.30 10.90
CA ALA A 129 -27.24 -4.87 11.10
C ALA A 129 -26.76 -4.22 9.79
N PRO A 130 -27.28 -3.01 9.40
CA PRO A 130 -26.99 -2.38 8.11
C PRO A 130 -25.50 -2.25 7.82
N HIS A 131 -24.67 -1.93 8.80
CA HIS A 131 -23.22 -1.81 8.64
C HIS A 131 -22.55 -3.16 8.35
N VAL A 132 -23.06 -4.28 8.92
CA VAL A 132 -22.53 -5.62 8.67
C VAL A 132 -22.87 -6.07 7.25
N VAL A 133 -24.10 -5.82 6.80
CA VAL A 133 -24.54 -6.11 5.44
C VAL A 133 -23.68 -5.31 4.45
N CYS A 134 -23.55 -4.00 4.65
CA CYS A 134 -22.72 -3.15 3.82
C CYS A 134 -21.25 -3.63 3.77
N MET A 135 -20.69 -4.09 4.89
CA MET A 135 -19.34 -4.64 4.92
C MET A 135 -19.21 -5.99 4.19
N GLN A 136 -20.27 -6.77 4.10
CA GLN A 136 -20.27 -8.03 3.35
C GLN A 136 -20.43 -7.84 1.83
N GLU A 137 -20.99 -6.71 1.41
CA GLU A 137 -21.21 -6.38 0.00
C GLU A 137 -20.00 -5.74 -0.66
N LYS A 138 -19.09 -5.15 0.12
CA LYS A 138 -17.87 -4.54 -0.41
C LYS A 138 -16.97 -5.57 -1.10
N THR A 139 -16.32 -5.12 -2.15
CA THR A 139 -15.30 -5.88 -2.89
C THR A 139 -13.88 -5.50 -2.50
N GLU A 140 -13.70 -4.32 -1.91
CA GLU A 140 -12.41 -3.80 -1.45
C GLU A 140 -12.58 -3.17 -0.07
N TYR A 141 -11.67 -3.51 0.85
CA TYR A 141 -11.73 -3.09 2.25
C TYR A 141 -10.59 -2.15 2.67
N ASN A 142 -9.62 -1.89 1.78
CA ASN A 142 -8.62 -0.86 2.02
C ASN A 142 -9.13 0.50 1.51
N PRO A 143 -9.55 1.44 2.40
CA PRO A 143 -10.13 2.71 1.97
C PRO A 143 -9.13 3.63 1.26
N ALA A 144 -7.82 3.40 1.40
CA ALA A 144 -6.80 4.21 0.74
C ALA A 144 -6.69 3.93 -0.77
N LEU A 145 -7.16 2.77 -1.24
CA LEU A 145 -7.02 2.40 -2.66
C LEU A 145 -7.92 3.18 -3.60
N SER A 146 -8.99 3.81 -3.10
CA SER A 146 -9.81 4.72 -3.92
C SER A 146 -8.99 5.81 -4.58
N GLU A 147 -7.95 6.28 -3.89
CA GLU A 147 -7.04 7.29 -4.42
C GLU A 147 -6.09 6.73 -5.49
N ALA A 148 -5.63 5.48 -5.35
CA ALA A 148 -4.86 4.80 -6.38
C ALA A 148 -5.64 4.73 -7.70
N TRP A 149 -6.90 4.34 -7.62
CA TRP A 149 -7.80 4.32 -8.78
C TRP A 149 -8.02 5.69 -9.37
N LEU A 150 -8.16 6.73 -8.52
CA LEU A 150 -8.29 8.10 -8.97
C LEU A 150 -7.05 8.59 -9.72
N LEU A 151 -5.84 8.26 -9.25
CA LEU A 151 -4.60 8.61 -9.94
C LEU A 151 -4.48 7.92 -11.30
N ILE A 152 -4.88 6.66 -11.39
CA ILE A 152 -4.92 5.93 -12.67
C ILE A 152 -5.94 6.56 -13.62
N ALA A 153 -7.14 6.90 -13.12
CA ALA A 153 -8.19 7.53 -13.91
C ALA A 153 -7.77 8.91 -14.43
N ARG A 154 -7.17 9.74 -13.58
CA ARG A 154 -6.67 11.08 -13.97
C ARG A 154 -5.70 11.02 -15.15
N ARG A 155 -4.88 10.01 -15.22
CA ARG A 155 -3.95 9.82 -16.35
C ARG A 155 -4.67 9.64 -17.69
N GLN A 156 -5.89 9.10 -17.69
CA GLN A 156 -6.65 8.88 -18.94
C GLN A 156 -7.12 10.19 -19.58
N PHE A 157 -7.06 11.28 -18.86
CA PHE A 157 -7.37 12.62 -19.38
C PHE A 157 -6.16 13.30 -20.04
N TYR A 158 -4.93 12.81 -19.80
CA TYR A 158 -3.68 13.33 -20.34
C TYR A 158 -2.98 12.29 -21.25
#